data_0c386d252650e8345d7db809f185b8c9
#
_entry.id   0c386d252650e8345d7db809f185b8c9
#
_cell.length_a   1.000
_cell.length_b   1.000
_cell.length_c   1.000
_cell.angle_alpha   90.00
_cell.angle_beta   90.00
_cell.angle_gamma   90.00
#
_symmetry.space_group_name_H-M   'P 1'
#
loop_
_entity.id
_entity.type
_entity.pdbx_description
1 polymer ?
#
loop_
_entity_poly.entity_id
_entity_poly.type
_entity_poly.pdbx_seq_one_letter_code
_entity_poly.pdbx_strand_id
1 'polypeptide(L)'
;HGVFRRQRQMCIRDRPRLYDLAWEKPPSLVERYLRQVVDERINANGVIERRPQRSEVEQVVRRLLDEKVEAIAICLINAYANPDNERFVEQIVKEMAPDLPLCISADVLPEMKEYERTSTTVINAYVLPVVGTYLTALRKGLDGDGISAPIYLMQSNGGLTTSETASKLPMHIIESGPAGGVIGSQAISKASGLENVITFDMGGTTAKTSMIARGEVTRALDMQVGGGIMHGSRLMTGAGYALKVPAIDLAEVGAGGGSILSI
;
A
#
# COMPACT_ATOMS: atom_id res chain seq x y z
N HIS A 1 11.55 12.37 20.02
CA HIS A 1 10.75 11.94 21.19
C HIS A 1 9.22 12.04 20.99
N GLY A 2 8.70 12.93 20.11
CA GLY A 2 7.26 13.10 19.87
C GLY A 2 6.61 11.95 19.09
N VAL A 3 7.28 11.40 18.09
CA VAL A 3 6.78 10.32 17.22
C VAL A 3 6.57 9.02 18.02
N PHE A 4 7.43 8.72 18.99
CA PHE A 4 7.33 7.49 19.79
C PHE A 4 6.18 7.49 20.82
N ARG A 5 5.77 8.65 21.35
CA ARG A 5 4.61 8.72 22.24
C ARG A 5 3.30 8.47 21.49
N ARG A 6 3.17 8.99 20.27
CA ARG A 6 2.00 8.74 19.40
C ARG A 6 1.92 7.29 18.94
N GLN A 7 3.05 6.68 18.57
CA GLN A 7 3.09 5.25 18.19
C GLN A 7 2.64 4.32 19.34
N ARG A 8 2.99 4.63 20.60
CA ARG A 8 2.49 3.86 21.76
C ARG A 8 0.99 4.00 21.99
N GLN A 9 0.42 5.19 21.80
CA GLN A 9 -1.03 5.40 21.90
C GLN A 9 -1.79 4.71 20.76
N MET A 10 -1.27 4.73 19.56
CA MET A 10 -1.85 4.01 18.41
C MET A 10 -1.80 2.49 18.58
N CYS A 11 -0.75 1.94 19.20
CA CYS A 11 -0.65 0.49 19.49
C CYS A 11 -1.78 -0.05 20.36
N ILE A 12 -2.39 0.76 21.23
CA ILE A 12 -3.55 0.36 22.05
C ILE A 12 -4.83 0.36 21.19
N ARG A 13 -4.95 1.31 20.28
CA ARG A 13 -6.10 1.47 19.40
C ARG A 13 -6.18 0.39 18.32
N ASP A 14 -5.03 -0.15 17.91
CA ASP A 14 -4.90 -1.13 16.83
C ASP A 14 -4.93 -2.59 17.32
N ARG A 15 -5.25 -2.84 18.60
CA ARG A 15 -5.41 -4.22 19.09
C ARG A 15 -6.76 -4.78 18.65
N PRO A 16 -6.80 -5.91 17.95
CA PRO A 16 -8.05 -6.53 17.52
C PRO A 16 -8.88 -7.01 18.71
N ARG A 17 -8.21 -7.30 19.83
CA ARG A 17 -8.84 -7.66 21.12
C ARG A 17 -8.19 -6.83 22.22
N LEU A 18 -8.93 -5.92 22.82
CA LEU A 18 -8.43 -4.96 23.81
C LEU A 18 -7.77 -5.64 25.04
N TYR A 19 -8.26 -6.81 25.41
CA TYR A 19 -7.85 -7.57 26.61
C TYR A 19 -7.04 -8.83 26.29
N ASP A 20 -6.60 -9.01 25.04
CA ASP A 20 -5.73 -10.12 24.68
C ASP A 20 -4.28 -9.79 25.02
N LEU A 21 -3.78 -10.37 26.12
CA LEU A 21 -2.41 -10.15 26.58
C LEU A 21 -1.38 -10.90 25.74
N ALA A 22 -1.79 -11.93 25.01
CA ALA A 22 -0.91 -12.72 24.15
C ALA A 22 -0.79 -12.17 22.72
N TRP A 23 -1.57 -11.11 22.39
CA TRP A 23 -1.51 -10.53 21.07
C TRP A 23 -0.20 -9.75 20.85
N GLU A 24 0.54 -10.15 19.84
CA GLU A 24 1.76 -9.47 19.40
C GLU A 24 1.49 -8.71 18.12
N LYS A 25 2.04 -7.48 18.05
CA LYS A 25 1.95 -6.65 16.84
C LYS A 25 2.82 -7.25 15.74
N PRO A 26 2.35 -7.28 14.49
CA PRO A 26 3.18 -7.67 13.35
C PRO A 26 4.52 -6.91 13.34
N PRO A 27 5.63 -7.54 12.91
CA PRO A 27 6.91 -6.86 12.74
C PRO A 27 6.74 -5.62 11.86
N SER A 28 7.50 -4.57 12.13
CA SER A 28 7.46 -3.39 11.28
C SER A 28 8.03 -3.70 9.91
N LEU A 29 7.39 -3.20 8.82
CA LEU A 29 7.92 -3.35 7.44
C LEU A 29 9.30 -2.73 7.27
N VAL A 30 9.60 -1.68 8.02
CA VAL A 30 10.90 -1.02 8.02
C VAL A 30 11.51 -1.17 9.40
N GLU A 31 12.70 -1.72 9.49
CA GLU A 31 13.46 -1.85 10.73
C GLU A 31 13.79 -0.47 11.31
N ARG A 32 13.92 -0.38 12.63
CA ARG A 32 14.08 0.91 13.31
C ARG A 32 15.32 1.67 12.88
N TYR A 33 16.43 1.00 12.65
CA TYR A 33 17.71 1.61 12.25
C TYR A 33 17.66 2.20 10.82
N LEU A 34 16.75 1.72 9.97
CA LEU A 34 16.50 2.27 8.63
C LEU A 34 15.57 3.49 8.64
N ARG A 35 14.93 3.81 9.79
CA ARG A 35 14.06 4.98 9.92
C ARG A 35 14.90 6.20 10.27
N GLN A 36 15.44 6.83 9.27
CA GLN A 36 16.27 8.01 9.39
C GLN A 36 15.40 9.28 9.51
N VAL A 37 15.96 10.34 10.04
CA VAL A 37 15.30 11.63 10.19
C VAL A 37 16.14 12.74 9.57
N VAL A 38 15.48 13.79 9.09
CA VAL A 38 16.11 15.04 8.66
C VAL A 38 15.48 16.19 9.43
N ASP A 39 16.27 17.23 9.73
CA ASP A 39 15.78 18.39 10.44
C ASP A 39 15.04 19.35 9.49
N GLU A 40 13.70 19.23 9.51
CA GLU A 40 12.80 20.02 8.69
C GLU A 40 11.55 20.43 9.45
N ARG A 41 10.85 21.45 8.96
CA ARG A 41 9.54 21.82 9.48
C ARG A 41 8.69 22.54 8.47
N ILE A 42 7.52 21.98 8.22
CA ILE A 42 6.38 22.63 7.57
C ILE A 42 5.25 22.71 8.61
N ASN A 43 4.63 23.87 8.78
CA ASN A 43 3.50 24.01 9.69
C ASN A 43 2.18 23.57 9.05
N ALA A 44 1.10 23.56 9.83
CA ALA A 44 -0.21 23.10 9.36
C ALA A 44 -0.81 23.95 8.21
N ASN A 45 -0.33 25.19 8.02
CA ASN A 45 -0.75 26.09 6.95
C ASN A 45 0.10 25.91 5.67
N GLY A 46 1.05 24.95 5.66
CA GLY A 46 1.94 24.72 4.52
C GLY A 46 3.12 25.70 4.45
N VAL A 47 3.36 26.53 5.48
CA VAL A 47 4.51 27.43 5.51
C VAL A 47 5.75 26.66 5.95
N ILE A 48 6.83 26.81 5.20
CA ILE A 48 8.12 26.21 5.50
C ILE A 48 8.79 27.03 6.61
N GLU A 49 8.89 26.47 7.81
CA GLU A 49 9.60 27.06 8.93
C GLU A 49 11.08 26.66 8.94
N ARG A 50 11.39 25.46 8.39
CA ARG A 50 12.75 24.95 8.27
C ARG A 50 12.88 24.05 7.05
N ARG A 51 13.90 24.31 6.23
CA ARG A 51 14.29 23.44 5.12
C ARG A 51 15.37 22.45 5.55
N PRO A 52 15.34 21.19 5.08
CA PRO A 52 16.41 20.24 5.33
C PRO A 52 17.73 20.77 4.76
N GLN A 53 18.83 20.54 5.47
CA GLN A 53 20.15 20.87 4.95
C GLN A 53 20.63 19.79 3.99
N ARG A 54 21.15 20.17 2.82
CA ARG A 54 21.61 19.20 1.79
C ARG A 54 22.61 18.21 2.36
N SER A 55 23.61 18.69 3.11
CA SER A 55 24.65 17.84 3.70
C SER A 55 24.10 16.81 4.69
N GLU A 56 23.07 17.15 5.44
CA GLU A 56 22.38 16.22 6.35
C GLU A 56 21.63 15.13 5.55
N VAL A 57 20.86 15.53 4.53
CA VAL A 57 20.15 14.59 3.65
C VAL A 57 21.14 13.64 2.99
N GLU A 58 22.23 14.14 2.44
CA GLU A 58 23.28 13.30 1.81
C GLU A 58 23.88 12.29 2.79
N GLN A 59 24.12 12.68 4.06
CA GLN A 59 24.59 11.74 5.08
C GLN A 59 23.58 10.65 5.39
N VAL A 60 22.29 11.03 5.50
CA VAL A 60 21.19 10.06 5.71
C VAL A 60 21.11 9.08 4.53
N VAL A 61 21.14 9.59 3.30
CA VAL A 61 21.08 8.75 2.10
C VAL A 61 22.25 7.79 2.03
N ARG A 62 23.48 8.24 2.29
CA ARG A 62 24.67 7.36 2.33
C ARG A 62 24.51 6.22 3.32
N ARG A 63 24.03 6.49 4.55
CA ARG A 63 23.76 5.44 5.55
C ARG A 63 22.76 4.40 5.04
N LEU A 64 21.68 4.83 4.39
CA LEU A 64 20.70 3.91 3.83
C LEU A 64 21.29 3.08 2.68
N LEU A 65 22.12 3.69 1.83
CA LEU A 65 22.80 2.98 0.74
C LEU A 65 23.84 1.96 1.27
N ASP A 66 24.56 2.30 2.33
CA ASP A 66 25.47 1.37 3.02
C ASP A 66 24.74 0.14 3.59
N GLU A 67 23.49 0.32 4.03
CA GLU A 67 22.60 -0.76 4.48
C GLU A 67 21.92 -1.51 3.31
N LYS A 68 22.25 -1.15 2.05
CA LYS A 68 21.76 -1.80 0.83
C LYS A 68 20.23 -1.85 0.73
N VAL A 69 19.57 -0.75 1.09
CA VAL A 69 18.12 -0.64 0.91
C VAL A 69 17.72 -0.76 -0.56
N GLU A 70 16.61 -1.43 -0.83
CA GLU A 70 16.10 -1.67 -2.19
C GLU A 70 15.10 -0.60 -2.65
N ALA A 71 14.59 0.21 -1.71
CA ALA A 71 13.70 1.34 -2.00
C ALA A 71 13.73 2.35 -0.84
N ILE A 72 13.36 3.61 -1.13
CA ILE A 72 13.22 4.66 -0.12
C ILE A 72 11.80 5.24 -0.14
N ALA A 73 11.20 5.38 1.05
CA ALA A 73 9.97 6.13 1.27
C ALA A 73 10.30 7.43 2.02
N ILE A 74 9.91 8.57 1.48
CA ILE A 74 10.08 9.89 2.09
C ILE A 74 8.73 10.33 2.64
N CYS A 75 8.65 10.53 3.98
CA CYS A 75 7.43 10.92 4.67
C CYS A 75 7.74 12.02 5.68
N LEU A 76 7.48 13.27 5.31
CA LEU A 76 7.72 14.44 6.15
C LEU A 76 6.40 14.99 6.73
N ILE A 77 6.52 15.72 7.84
CA ILE A 77 5.35 16.28 8.52
C ILE A 77 4.71 17.37 7.64
N ASN A 78 3.37 17.34 7.54
CA ASN A 78 2.58 18.29 6.77
C ASN A 78 2.93 18.37 5.27
N ALA A 79 3.60 17.37 4.70
CA ALA A 79 3.91 17.31 3.27
C ALA A 79 2.66 17.31 2.38
N TYR A 80 1.50 16.91 2.91
CA TYR A 80 0.21 17.00 2.21
C TYR A 80 -0.22 18.47 1.95
N ALA A 81 0.20 19.40 2.81
CA ALA A 81 -0.10 20.82 2.68
C ALA A 81 0.93 21.56 1.81
N ASN A 82 2.18 21.12 1.86
CA ASN A 82 3.27 21.65 1.03
C ASN A 82 4.33 20.55 0.83
N PRO A 83 4.55 20.05 -0.40
CA PRO A 83 5.49 18.97 -0.68
C PRO A 83 6.94 19.41 -0.84
N ASP A 84 7.27 20.70 -0.78
CA ASP A 84 8.58 21.24 -1.19
C ASP A 84 9.76 20.60 -0.45
N ASN A 85 9.63 20.32 0.86
CA ASN A 85 10.70 19.67 1.62
C ASN A 85 10.89 18.20 1.19
N GLU A 86 9.79 17.47 0.91
CA GLU A 86 9.90 16.10 0.34
C GLU A 86 10.52 16.12 -1.05
N ARG A 87 10.12 17.06 -1.92
CA ARG A 87 10.69 17.24 -3.27
C ARG A 87 12.18 17.54 -3.23
N PHE A 88 12.59 18.38 -2.27
CA PHE A 88 14.01 18.69 -2.09
C PHE A 88 14.81 17.45 -1.70
N VAL A 89 14.31 16.64 -0.75
CA VAL A 89 14.94 15.38 -0.36
C VAL A 89 14.93 14.38 -1.53
N GLU A 90 13.82 14.24 -2.24
CA GLU A 90 13.66 13.40 -3.43
C GLU A 90 14.73 13.71 -4.48
N GLN A 91 14.95 15.00 -4.79
CA GLN A 91 15.95 15.41 -5.75
C GLN A 91 17.36 14.95 -5.34
N ILE A 92 17.74 15.10 -4.08
CA ILE A 92 19.05 14.68 -3.59
C ILE A 92 19.21 13.15 -3.67
N VAL A 93 18.16 12.39 -3.31
CA VAL A 93 18.19 10.92 -3.45
C VAL A 93 18.40 10.52 -4.91
N LYS A 94 17.68 11.14 -5.84
CA LYS A 94 17.82 10.86 -7.29
C LYS A 94 19.20 11.21 -7.85
N GLU A 95 19.83 12.28 -7.34
CA GLU A 95 21.19 12.66 -7.72
C GLU A 95 22.23 11.64 -7.21
N MET A 96 22.01 11.07 -6.01
CA MET A 96 22.95 10.13 -5.40
C MET A 96 22.73 8.67 -5.84
N ALA A 97 21.50 8.29 -6.12
CA ALA A 97 21.09 6.93 -6.47
C ALA A 97 19.94 6.96 -7.50
N PRO A 98 20.22 7.28 -8.78
CA PRO A 98 19.19 7.50 -9.81
C PRO A 98 18.35 6.26 -10.10
N ASP A 99 18.89 5.06 -9.91
CA ASP A 99 18.21 3.80 -10.20
C ASP A 99 17.45 3.23 -8.97
N LEU A 100 17.58 3.86 -7.80
CA LEU A 100 16.94 3.37 -6.59
C LEU A 100 15.45 3.75 -6.59
N PRO A 101 14.53 2.77 -6.51
CA PRO A 101 13.11 3.05 -6.39
C PRO A 101 12.82 3.94 -5.18
N LEU A 102 12.07 5.01 -5.40
CA LEU A 102 11.70 5.90 -4.33
C LEU A 102 10.30 6.48 -4.54
N CYS A 103 9.61 6.82 -3.46
CA CYS A 103 8.38 7.58 -3.50
C CYS A 103 8.28 8.57 -2.34
N ILE A 104 7.53 9.64 -2.55
CA ILE A 104 7.25 10.67 -1.54
C ILE A 104 5.79 10.59 -1.10
N SER A 105 5.51 10.88 0.16
CA SER A 105 4.17 10.74 0.72
C SER A 105 3.16 11.72 0.10
N ALA A 106 3.63 12.87 -0.35
CA ALA A 106 2.80 13.86 -1.02
C ALA A 106 2.24 13.39 -2.37
N ASP A 107 2.90 12.44 -3.06
CA ASP A 107 2.41 11.86 -4.31
C ASP A 107 1.59 10.59 -4.08
N VAL A 108 1.95 9.83 -3.04
CA VAL A 108 1.31 8.55 -2.74
C VAL A 108 -0.05 8.74 -2.06
N LEU A 109 -0.09 9.56 -1.00
CA LEU A 109 -1.31 9.84 -0.24
C LEU A 109 -1.24 11.24 0.38
N PRO A 110 -1.68 12.31 -0.33
CA PRO A 110 -1.63 13.68 0.17
C PRO A 110 -2.72 13.98 1.21
N GLU A 111 -2.71 13.24 2.32
CA GLU A 111 -3.68 13.37 3.40
C GLU A 111 -3.04 13.72 4.74
N MET A 112 -3.82 14.37 5.62
CA MET A 112 -3.36 14.93 6.90
C MET A 112 -2.85 13.86 7.89
N LYS A 113 -3.39 12.66 7.87
CA LYS A 113 -3.11 11.61 8.87
C LYS A 113 -1.73 10.98 8.64
N GLU A 114 -0.76 11.34 9.46
CA GLU A 114 0.64 10.93 9.28
C GLU A 114 0.84 9.42 9.32
N TYR A 115 0.11 8.69 10.19
CA TYR A 115 0.29 7.25 10.29
C TYR A 115 -0.18 6.53 9.03
N GLU A 116 -1.41 6.79 8.61
CA GLU A 116 -2.00 6.19 7.41
C GLU A 116 -1.20 6.59 6.17
N ARG A 117 -0.78 7.86 6.08
CA ARG A 117 0.06 8.36 4.99
C ARG A 117 1.41 7.64 4.96
N THR A 118 2.11 7.56 6.10
CA THR A 118 3.41 6.91 6.18
C THR A 118 3.30 5.41 5.91
N SER A 119 2.32 4.72 6.51
CA SER A 119 2.11 3.29 6.28
C SER A 119 1.84 2.99 4.81
N THR A 120 0.96 3.77 4.17
CA THR A 120 0.63 3.61 2.74
C THR A 120 1.85 3.88 1.86
N THR A 121 2.63 4.92 2.16
CA THR A 121 3.85 5.25 1.40
C THR A 121 4.92 4.17 1.55
N VAL A 122 5.11 3.62 2.74
CA VAL A 122 6.05 2.52 3.00
C VAL A 122 5.60 1.26 2.25
N ILE A 123 4.32 0.91 2.26
CA ILE A 123 3.80 -0.23 1.50
C ILE A 123 4.03 -0.02 0.00
N ASN A 124 3.76 1.19 -0.51
CA ASN A 124 4.04 1.52 -1.90
C ASN A 124 5.52 1.30 -2.24
N ALA A 125 6.44 1.85 -1.44
CA ALA A 125 7.89 1.67 -1.62
C ALA A 125 8.31 0.20 -1.56
N TYR A 126 7.72 -0.59 -0.67
CA TYR A 126 8.02 -2.01 -0.50
C TYR A 126 7.70 -2.83 -1.74
N VAL A 127 6.59 -2.54 -2.43
CA VAL A 127 6.17 -3.30 -3.62
C VAL A 127 6.71 -2.73 -4.94
N LEU A 128 7.21 -1.48 -4.93
CA LEU A 128 7.74 -0.79 -6.12
C LEU A 128 8.78 -1.60 -6.92
N PRO A 129 9.85 -2.16 -6.30
CA PRO A 129 10.90 -2.86 -7.05
C PRO A 129 10.35 -4.08 -7.81
N VAL A 130 9.49 -4.85 -7.15
CA VAL A 130 8.93 -6.10 -7.71
C VAL A 130 7.98 -5.79 -8.86
N VAL A 131 7.05 -4.85 -8.66
CA VAL A 131 6.06 -4.48 -9.68
C VAL A 131 6.73 -3.78 -10.86
N GLY A 132 7.68 -2.88 -10.60
CA GLY A 132 8.42 -2.19 -11.65
C GLY A 132 9.19 -3.18 -12.55
N THR A 133 9.89 -4.13 -11.96
CA THR A 133 10.60 -5.19 -12.70
C THR A 133 9.63 -6.05 -13.51
N TYR A 134 8.52 -6.47 -12.91
CA TYR A 134 7.51 -7.27 -13.59
C TYR A 134 6.91 -6.54 -14.80
N LEU A 135 6.46 -5.31 -14.63
CA LEU A 135 5.83 -4.54 -15.72
C LEU A 135 6.81 -4.22 -16.85
N THR A 136 8.07 -3.95 -16.52
CA THR A 136 9.13 -3.76 -17.51
C THR A 136 9.39 -5.04 -18.32
N ALA A 137 9.49 -6.17 -17.64
CA ALA A 137 9.67 -7.47 -18.30
C ALA A 137 8.47 -7.85 -19.16
N LEU A 138 7.25 -7.61 -18.66
CA LEU A 138 6.01 -7.85 -19.41
C LEU A 138 5.95 -7.00 -20.69
N ARG A 139 6.24 -5.69 -20.60
CA ARG A 139 6.24 -4.82 -21.78
C ARG A 139 7.27 -5.27 -22.80
N LYS A 140 8.50 -5.58 -22.35
CA LYS A 140 9.56 -6.07 -23.22
C LYS A 140 9.19 -7.39 -23.92
N GLY A 141 8.53 -8.31 -23.21
CA GLY A 141 8.04 -9.57 -23.79
C GLY A 141 7.01 -9.33 -24.89
N LEU A 142 6.00 -8.51 -24.61
CA LEU A 142 4.96 -8.16 -25.57
C LEU A 142 5.51 -7.43 -26.80
N ASP A 143 6.45 -6.51 -26.62
CA ASP A 143 7.10 -5.82 -27.73
C ASP A 143 7.91 -6.80 -28.60
N GLY A 144 8.58 -7.79 -27.97
CA GLY A 144 9.30 -8.87 -28.66
C GLY A 144 8.37 -9.74 -29.51
N ASP A 145 7.13 -9.91 -29.09
CA ASP A 145 6.08 -10.64 -29.83
C ASP A 145 5.32 -9.75 -30.83
N GLY A 146 5.72 -8.48 -31.00
CA GLY A 146 5.09 -7.52 -31.92
C GLY A 146 3.77 -6.95 -31.39
N ILE A 147 3.45 -7.09 -30.11
CA ILE A 147 2.23 -6.58 -29.48
C ILE A 147 2.50 -5.21 -28.89
N SER A 148 2.13 -4.14 -29.57
CA SER A 148 2.29 -2.74 -29.15
C SER A 148 1.10 -2.14 -28.39
N ALA A 149 0.06 -2.94 -28.15
CA ALA A 149 -1.14 -2.49 -27.44
C ALA A 149 -0.81 -1.96 -26.02
N PRO A 150 -1.52 -0.91 -25.53
CA PRO A 150 -1.33 -0.43 -24.16
C PRO A 150 -1.71 -1.50 -23.14
N ILE A 151 -0.95 -1.55 -22.03
CA ILE A 151 -1.22 -2.47 -20.92
C ILE A 151 -2.07 -1.73 -19.88
N TYR A 152 -3.24 -2.28 -19.61
CA TYR A 152 -4.09 -1.85 -18.49
C TYR A 152 -4.10 -2.90 -17.40
N LEU A 153 -4.02 -2.44 -16.16
CA LEU A 153 -4.08 -3.30 -14.98
C LEU A 153 -5.35 -3.02 -14.20
N MET A 154 -5.96 -4.09 -13.68
CA MET A 154 -7.05 -3.97 -12.72
C MET A 154 -6.54 -3.36 -11.41
N GLN A 155 -7.29 -2.43 -10.84
CA GLN A 155 -7.03 -1.89 -9.51
C GLN A 155 -7.85 -2.64 -8.44
N SER A 156 -7.41 -2.53 -7.19
CA SER A 156 -8.11 -3.09 -6.02
C SER A 156 -9.54 -2.57 -5.85
N ASN A 157 -9.85 -1.37 -6.37
CA ASN A 157 -11.20 -0.76 -6.36
C ASN A 157 -12.11 -1.24 -7.52
N GLY A 158 -11.60 -2.10 -8.42
CA GLY A 158 -12.30 -2.57 -9.60
C GLY A 158 -12.20 -1.66 -10.82
N GLY A 159 -11.43 -0.57 -10.76
CA GLY A 159 -11.10 0.28 -11.90
C GLY A 159 -9.90 -0.26 -12.69
N LEU A 160 -9.55 0.44 -13.77
CA LEU A 160 -8.35 0.17 -14.57
C LEU A 160 -7.33 1.30 -14.43
N THR A 161 -6.05 0.95 -14.51
CA THR A 161 -4.94 1.90 -14.57
C THR A 161 -3.95 1.50 -15.65
N THR A 162 -3.12 2.46 -16.11
CA THR A 162 -2.05 2.15 -17.05
C THR A 162 -0.85 1.52 -16.36
N SER A 163 -0.01 0.81 -17.11
CA SER A 163 1.24 0.23 -16.58
C SER A 163 2.18 1.30 -16.02
N GLU A 164 2.21 2.50 -16.60
CA GLU A 164 3.03 3.61 -16.14
C GLU A 164 2.56 4.13 -14.77
N THR A 165 1.26 4.22 -14.54
CA THR A 165 0.70 4.62 -13.24
C THR A 165 0.90 3.51 -12.21
N ALA A 166 0.65 2.26 -12.58
CA ALA A 166 0.85 1.11 -11.69
C ALA A 166 2.31 0.93 -11.27
N SER A 167 3.29 1.25 -12.15
CA SER A 167 4.71 1.20 -11.80
C SER A 167 5.13 2.27 -10.80
N LYS A 168 4.39 3.38 -10.67
CA LYS A 168 4.64 4.45 -9.68
C LYS A 168 3.85 4.26 -8.39
N LEU A 169 2.62 3.76 -8.52
CA LEU A 169 1.66 3.59 -7.44
C LEU A 169 1.14 2.14 -7.37
N PRO A 170 2.05 1.15 -7.21
CA PRO A 170 1.68 -0.27 -7.21
C PRO A 170 0.75 -0.66 -6.06
N MET A 171 0.64 0.15 -5.02
CA MET A 171 -0.31 -0.08 -3.93
C MET A 171 -1.76 -0.24 -4.40
N HIS A 172 -2.13 0.36 -5.52
CA HIS A 172 -3.48 0.28 -6.06
C HIS A 172 -3.84 -1.08 -6.69
N ILE A 173 -2.86 -1.94 -6.97
CA ILE A 173 -3.07 -3.22 -7.64
C ILE A 173 -2.85 -4.44 -6.73
N ILE A 174 -2.64 -4.25 -5.44
CA ILE A 174 -2.30 -5.34 -4.48
C ILE A 174 -3.36 -6.45 -4.48
N GLU A 175 -4.66 -6.11 -4.51
CA GLU A 175 -5.79 -7.05 -4.54
C GLU A 175 -6.53 -7.05 -5.90
N SER A 176 -5.81 -6.80 -6.97
CA SER A 176 -6.40 -6.66 -8.32
C SER A 176 -7.06 -7.93 -8.87
N GLY A 177 -6.52 -9.10 -8.59
CA GLY A 177 -7.06 -10.38 -9.06
C GLY A 177 -8.47 -10.63 -8.51
N PRO A 178 -8.66 -10.70 -7.19
CA PRO A 178 -9.98 -10.82 -6.58
C PRO A 178 -10.94 -9.71 -6.99
N ALA A 179 -10.47 -8.45 -7.07
CA ALA A 179 -11.28 -7.33 -7.53
C ALA A 179 -11.82 -7.56 -8.95
N GLY A 180 -10.99 -8.06 -9.87
CA GLY A 180 -11.42 -8.43 -11.22
C GLY A 180 -12.49 -9.51 -11.23
N GLY A 181 -12.36 -10.53 -10.37
CA GLY A 181 -13.36 -11.58 -10.19
C GLY A 181 -14.72 -11.04 -9.74
N VAL A 182 -14.72 -10.10 -8.78
CA VAL A 182 -15.97 -9.46 -8.28
C VAL A 182 -16.62 -8.60 -9.38
N ILE A 183 -15.85 -7.82 -10.13
CA ILE A 183 -16.36 -7.01 -11.25
C ILE A 183 -16.93 -7.88 -12.36
N GLY A 184 -16.26 -8.99 -12.70
CA GLY A 184 -16.78 -9.97 -13.64
C GLY A 184 -18.09 -10.58 -13.16
N SER A 185 -18.16 -10.96 -11.87
CA SER A 185 -19.39 -11.46 -11.25
C SER A 185 -20.53 -10.44 -11.27
N GLN A 186 -20.22 -9.14 -11.04
CA GLN A 186 -21.20 -8.07 -11.15
C GLN A 186 -21.77 -7.97 -12.57
N ALA A 187 -20.93 -8.05 -13.59
CA ALA A 187 -21.40 -8.01 -14.98
C ALA A 187 -22.33 -9.19 -15.30
N ILE A 188 -21.98 -10.40 -14.87
CA ILE A 188 -22.79 -11.60 -15.07
C ILE A 188 -24.12 -11.50 -14.30
N SER A 189 -24.11 -11.05 -13.03
CA SER A 189 -25.32 -10.91 -12.22
C SER A 189 -26.29 -9.91 -12.82
N LYS A 190 -25.79 -8.77 -13.31
CA LYS A 190 -26.62 -7.77 -14.04
C LYS A 190 -27.25 -8.36 -15.29
N ALA A 191 -26.49 -9.11 -16.08
CA ALA A 191 -27.00 -9.78 -17.29
C ALA A 191 -28.06 -10.86 -16.98
N SER A 192 -27.97 -11.47 -15.78
CA SER A 192 -28.92 -12.50 -15.31
C SER A 192 -30.09 -11.96 -14.51
N GLY A 193 -30.19 -10.63 -14.31
CA GLY A 193 -31.24 -10.00 -13.52
C GLY A 193 -31.14 -10.25 -12.00
N LEU A 194 -29.94 -10.61 -11.50
CA LEU A 194 -29.69 -10.86 -10.09
C LEU A 194 -29.10 -9.62 -9.41
N GLU A 195 -29.81 -9.04 -8.44
CA GLU A 195 -29.39 -7.83 -7.77
C GLU A 195 -28.51 -8.08 -6.53
N ASN A 196 -28.71 -9.22 -5.87
CA ASN A 196 -28.02 -9.57 -4.63
C ASN A 196 -27.27 -10.88 -4.81
N VAL A 197 -25.93 -10.81 -4.80
CA VAL A 197 -25.03 -11.93 -5.08
C VAL A 197 -23.88 -11.93 -4.08
N ILE A 198 -23.48 -13.11 -3.62
CA ILE A 198 -22.22 -13.32 -2.92
C ILE A 198 -21.26 -13.95 -3.92
N THR A 199 -20.11 -13.33 -4.11
CA THR A 199 -19.01 -13.88 -4.91
C THR A 199 -18.14 -14.77 -4.02
N PHE A 200 -17.62 -15.85 -4.59
CA PHE A 200 -16.71 -16.76 -3.91
C PHE A 200 -15.59 -17.15 -4.87
N ASP A 201 -14.36 -16.80 -4.52
CA ASP A 201 -13.15 -17.12 -5.25
C ASP A 201 -12.23 -17.94 -4.38
N MET A 202 -11.94 -19.19 -4.74
CA MET A 202 -11.06 -20.05 -3.99
C MET A 202 -9.86 -20.46 -4.86
N GLY A 203 -8.70 -19.96 -4.48
CA GLY A 203 -7.42 -20.43 -5.02
C GLY A 203 -6.86 -21.65 -4.26
N GLY A 204 -5.57 -21.93 -4.44
CA GLY A 204 -4.88 -23.03 -3.74
C GLY A 204 -4.67 -22.76 -2.26
N THR A 205 -4.49 -21.51 -1.85
CA THR A 205 -4.08 -21.09 -0.51
C THR A 205 -5.12 -20.31 0.26
N THR A 206 -5.98 -19.55 -0.44
CA THR A 206 -6.96 -18.63 0.16
C THR A 206 -8.31 -18.72 -0.51
N ALA A 207 -9.36 -18.46 0.24
CA ALA A 207 -10.71 -18.22 -0.28
C ALA A 207 -11.11 -16.78 0.03
N LYS A 208 -11.69 -16.10 -0.98
CA LYS A 208 -12.11 -14.70 -0.91
C LYS A 208 -13.58 -14.57 -1.27
N THR A 209 -14.31 -13.77 -0.52
CA THR A 209 -15.71 -13.48 -0.79
C THR A 209 -15.97 -11.99 -0.81
N SER A 210 -16.91 -11.55 -1.63
CA SER A 210 -17.44 -10.19 -1.63
C SER A 210 -18.95 -10.20 -1.83
N MET A 211 -19.57 -9.08 -1.56
CA MET A 211 -21.01 -8.92 -1.69
C MET A 211 -21.35 -7.88 -2.76
N ILE A 212 -22.25 -8.27 -3.64
CA ILE A 212 -22.92 -7.37 -4.57
C ILE A 212 -24.34 -7.18 -4.04
N ALA A 213 -24.69 -5.95 -3.68
CA ALA A 213 -25.99 -5.62 -3.13
C ALA A 213 -26.71 -4.60 -4.02
N ARG A 214 -27.90 -4.91 -4.43
CA ARG A 214 -28.70 -4.08 -5.37
C ARG A 214 -27.94 -3.77 -6.67
N GLY A 215 -27.19 -4.76 -7.17
CA GLY A 215 -26.37 -4.63 -8.37
C GLY A 215 -25.04 -3.86 -8.20
N GLU A 216 -24.73 -3.37 -7.00
CA GLU A 216 -23.53 -2.59 -6.73
C GLU A 216 -22.54 -3.34 -5.82
N VAL A 217 -21.25 -3.23 -6.17
CA VAL A 217 -20.14 -3.83 -5.41
C VAL A 217 -19.86 -3.00 -4.15
N THR A 218 -19.74 -3.66 -3.02
CA THR A 218 -19.35 -3.01 -1.76
C THR A 218 -17.86 -2.64 -1.80
N ARG A 219 -17.55 -1.39 -1.40
CA ARG A 219 -16.19 -0.86 -1.36
C ARG A 219 -15.81 -0.38 0.04
N ALA A 220 -14.54 -0.57 0.38
CA ALA A 220 -13.90 0.01 1.56
C ALA A 220 -12.99 1.17 1.15
N LEU A 221 -12.84 2.17 2.03
CA LEU A 221 -11.95 3.33 1.80
C LEU A 221 -10.50 3.04 2.19
N ASP A 222 -10.30 2.02 2.98
CA ASP A 222 -9.00 1.55 3.46
C ASP A 222 -9.02 0.03 3.60
N MET A 223 -7.85 -0.56 3.62
CA MET A 223 -7.66 -1.99 3.81
C MET A 223 -6.44 -2.28 4.69
N GLN A 224 -6.30 -3.51 5.14
CA GLN A 224 -5.11 -3.98 5.82
C GLN A 224 -4.44 -5.07 4.99
N VAL A 225 -3.13 -5.04 4.91
CA VAL A 225 -2.34 -6.01 4.15
C VAL A 225 -1.32 -6.70 5.04
N GLY A 226 -0.97 -7.95 4.72
CA GLY A 226 0.07 -8.70 5.43
C GLY A 226 -0.29 -9.20 6.84
N GLY A 227 -1.56 -9.18 7.23
CA GLY A 227 -2.00 -9.57 8.57
C GLY A 227 -2.33 -11.04 8.80
N GLY A 228 -2.11 -11.91 7.82
CA GLY A 228 -2.59 -13.30 7.89
C GLY A 228 -4.13 -13.38 7.97
N ILE A 229 -4.63 -14.51 7.90
CA ILE A 229 -5.96 -15.12 7.86
C ILE A 229 -7.27 -14.30 7.87
N MET A 230 -7.34 -12.99 8.09
CA MET A 230 -8.63 -12.28 8.05
C MET A 230 -8.51 -10.82 7.61
N HIS A 231 -8.54 -10.60 6.31
CA HIS A 231 -8.79 -9.27 5.74
C HIS A 231 -10.30 -9.03 5.59
N GLY A 232 -10.76 -7.81 5.83
CA GLY A 232 -12.15 -7.40 5.57
C GLY A 232 -13.16 -7.64 6.68
N SER A 233 -12.82 -8.32 7.78
CA SER A 233 -13.73 -8.41 8.90
C SER A 233 -13.68 -7.13 9.74
N ARG A 234 -14.78 -6.35 9.78
CA ARG A 234 -14.97 -5.25 10.73
C ARG A 234 -14.86 -5.69 12.20
N LEU A 235 -14.84 -6.99 12.45
CA LEU A 235 -14.74 -7.59 13.78
C LEU A 235 -13.30 -7.85 14.21
N MET A 236 -12.31 -7.80 13.28
CA MET A 236 -10.90 -8.09 13.55
C MET A 236 -10.00 -7.03 12.91
N THR A 237 -10.05 -5.82 13.43
CA THR A 237 -9.15 -4.74 13.07
C THR A 237 -7.80 -4.92 13.77
N GLY A 238 -6.68 -4.58 13.11
CA GLY A 238 -5.34 -4.52 13.72
C GLY A 238 -4.41 -5.69 13.44
N ALA A 239 -4.78 -6.63 12.54
CA ALA A 239 -3.95 -7.79 12.22
C ALA A 239 -2.92 -7.54 11.09
N GLY A 240 -2.93 -6.39 10.41
CA GLY A 240 -2.07 -6.09 9.26
C GLY A 240 -1.51 -4.67 9.27
N TYR A 241 -0.89 -4.30 8.15
CA TYR A 241 -0.40 -2.95 7.90
C TYR A 241 -1.50 -2.11 7.26
N ALA A 242 -1.75 -0.92 7.82
CA ALA A 242 -2.76 -0.01 7.29
C ALA A 242 -2.39 0.49 5.88
N LEU A 243 -3.27 0.26 4.93
CA LEU A 243 -3.16 0.72 3.55
C LEU A 243 -4.40 1.55 3.21
N LYS A 244 -4.23 2.85 3.05
CA LYS A 244 -5.32 3.76 2.73
C LYS A 244 -5.50 3.90 1.22
N VAL A 245 -6.09 2.88 0.65
CA VAL A 245 -6.43 2.79 -0.78
C VAL A 245 -7.85 2.28 -0.89
N PRO A 246 -8.72 2.92 -1.72
CA PRO A 246 -10.02 2.38 -2.01
C PRO A 246 -9.91 0.99 -2.62
N ALA A 247 -10.64 0.04 -2.08
CA ALA A 247 -10.65 -1.35 -2.53
C ALA A 247 -12.08 -1.92 -2.53
N ILE A 248 -12.29 -2.99 -3.29
CA ILE A 248 -13.49 -3.82 -3.13
C ILE A 248 -13.42 -4.46 -1.74
N ASP A 249 -14.52 -4.43 -1.01
CA ASP A 249 -14.62 -5.05 0.31
C ASP A 249 -14.58 -6.58 0.15
N LEU A 250 -13.48 -7.17 0.62
CA LEU A 250 -13.20 -8.60 0.51
C LEU A 250 -13.07 -9.20 1.90
N ALA A 251 -13.75 -10.31 2.14
CA ALA A 251 -13.47 -11.17 3.28
C ALA A 251 -12.58 -12.32 2.80
N GLU A 252 -11.43 -12.49 3.45
CA GLU A 252 -10.44 -13.51 3.10
C GLU A 252 -10.26 -14.51 4.23
N VAL A 253 -10.13 -15.79 3.87
CA VAL A 253 -9.79 -16.90 4.76
C VAL A 253 -8.56 -17.60 4.24
N GLY A 254 -7.56 -17.83 5.09
CA GLY A 254 -6.31 -18.52 4.75
C GLY A 254 -6.47 -20.04 4.59
N ALA A 255 -7.55 -20.47 3.96
CA ALA A 255 -7.80 -21.85 3.59
C ALA A 255 -8.25 -21.90 2.13
N GLY A 256 -7.70 -22.78 1.34
CA GLY A 256 -8.00 -22.95 -0.07
C GLY A 256 -8.04 -24.40 -0.50
N GLY A 257 -8.11 -24.67 -1.78
CA GLY A 257 -8.20 -26.01 -2.36
C GLY A 257 -7.01 -26.92 -2.04
N GLY A 258 -5.87 -26.36 -1.60
CA GLY A 258 -4.70 -27.11 -1.13
C GLY A 258 -4.68 -27.39 0.38
N SER A 259 -5.68 -26.93 1.15
CA SER A 259 -5.71 -27.11 2.60
C SER A 259 -6.09 -28.54 2.98
N ILE A 260 -5.31 -29.14 3.88
CA ILE A 260 -5.61 -30.45 4.46
C ILE A 260 -6.26 -30.20 5.82
N LEU A 261 -7.49 -30.67 5.98
CA LEU A 261 -8.20 -30.62 7.25
C LEU A 261 -7.89 -31.87 8.08
N SER A 262 -7.53 -31.67 9.35
CA SER A 262 -7.41 -32.72 10.32
C SER A 262 -8.31 -32.43 11.52
N ILE A 263 -8.92 -33.49 12.10
CA ILE A 263 -9.72 -33.41 13.32
C ILE A 263 -8.83 -33.81 14.51
#